data_e5b8a8fbd1dcdf06495b0084db0f9d27
#
_entry.id   e5b8a8fbd1dcdf06495b0084db0f9d27
#
_cell.length_a   1.000
_cell.length_b   1.000
_cell.length_c   1.000
_cell.angle_alpha   90.00
_cell.angle_beta   90.00
_cell.angle_gamma   90.00
#
_symmetry.space_group_name_H-M   'P 1'
#
loop_
_entity.id
_entity.type
_entity.pdbx_description
1 polymer ?
#
loop_
_entity_poly.entity_id
_entity_poly.type
_entity_poly.pdbx_seq_one_letter_code
_entity_poly.pdbx_strand_id
1 'polypeptide(L)'
;LLASDPLAWDVDFYQDVRSGDRMALLVERVYADGRFLRLGAVRAGEYRGEVASRRLFLWTDPEGRSGWYDDEGGSARRGFLKSPLKYAQVTSRFGARAHPVDGYRRGHQGVDYAAPEGTPVWAVADGVVAAAGARGDCGLSLTLRHRNGLATEYCHLSRVDVKAGDKVAQKQVIGASGRTGVASGPHLHFAVRKGKAFVNPLSLKRPREAPVPEKLLPEYAKAVAPLQAALAQGSVVAR
;
A
#
# COMPACT_ATOMS: atom_id res chain seq x y z
N LEU A 1 13.68 2.20 3.83
CA LEU A 1 12.36 1.67 4.20
C LEU A 1 11.27 2.75 4.33
N LEU A 2 11.62 3.97 4.75
CA LEU A 2 10.68 5.08 4.99
C LEU A 2 10.27 5.84 3.73
N ALA A 3 11.06 5.76 2.68
CA ALA A 3 10.91 6.59 1.48
C ALA A 3 9.73 6.19 0.57
N SER A 4 9.40 4.91 0.53
CA SER A 4 8.36 4.41 -0.39
C SER A 4 6.94 4.54 0.14
N ASP A 5 6.76 4.78 1.44
CA ASP A 5 5.43 4.73 2.05
C ASP A 5 4.43 5.79 1.51
N PRO A 6 4.78 7.08 1.39
CA PRO A 6 3.85 8.05 0.84
C PRO A 6 3.60 7.88 -0.66
N LEU A 7 4.57 7.40 -1.41
CA LEU A 7 4.48 7.23 -2.87
C LEU A 7 3.81 5.92 -3.28
N ALA A 8 3.77 4.91 -2.39
CA ALA A 8 3.23 3.58 -2.70
C ALA A 8 1.72 3.54 -2.99
N TRP A 9 0.96 4.64 -2.78
CA TRP A 9 -0.42 4.71 -3.24
C TRP A 9 -0.53 4.90 -4.76
N ASP A 10 0.44 5.57 -5.36
CA ASP A 10 0.42 5.94 -6.78
C ASP A 10 1.47 5.19 -7.62
N VAL A 11 2.61 4.81 -7.03
CA VAL A 11 3.74 4.16 -7.70
C VAL A 11 3.90 2.73 -7.20
N ASP A 12 3.90 1.78 -8.10
CA ASP A 12 4.34 0.42 -7.84
C ASP A 12 5.84 0.34 -8.13
N PHE A 13 6.64 0.35 -7.07
CA PHE A 13 8.11 0.39 -7.20
C PHE A 13 8.71 -0.85 -7.88
N TYR A 14 7.93 -1.89 -8.11
CA TYR A 14 8.35 -3.05 -8.88
C TYR A 14 8.01 -2.94 -10.38
N GLN A 15 6.83 -2.39 -10.70
CA GLN A 15 6.31 -2.38 -12.06
C GLN A 15 6.45 -1.03 -12.77
N ASP A 16 6.41 0.07 -12.02
CA ASP A 16 6.30 1.41 -12.59
C ASP A 16 7.67 2.11 -12.74
N VAL A 17 8.71 1.66 -12.00
CA VAL A 17 10.04 2.30 -12.03
C VAL A 17 10.80 1.93 -13.28
N ARG A 18 11.40 2.93 -13.92
CA ARG A 18 12.22 2.82 -15.15
C ARG A 18 13.60 3.41 -14.93
N SER A 19 14.52 3.01 -15.81
CA SER A 19 15.86 3.65 -15.86
C SER A 19 15.71 5.13 -16.20
N GLY A 20 16.37 5.98 -15.42
CA GLY A 20 16.26 7.44 -15.56
C GLY A 20 15.25 8.11 -14.63
N ASP A 21 14.38 7.35 -13.98
CA ASP A 21 13.47 7.89 -12.95
C ASP A 21 14.27 8.47 -11.78
N ARG A 22 13.72 9.52 -11.17
CA ARG A 22 14.36 10.23 -10.06
C ARG A 22 13.45 10.25 -8.85
N MET A 23 14.06 10.12 -7.67
CA MET A 23 13.38 10.27 -6.38
C MET A 23 14.18 11.21 -5.49
N ALA A 24 13.48 12.15 -4.85
CA ALA A 24 14.04 13.02 -3.84
C ALA A 24 13.21 12.93 -2.55
N LEU A 25 13.86 13.02 -1.41
CA LEU A 25 13.22 12.95 -0.10
C LEU A 25 13.80 14.02 0.82
N LEU A 26 12.92 14.66 1.57
CA LEU A 26 13.28 15.47 2.72
C LEU A 26 13.06 14.65 3.99
N VAL A 27 14.16 14.36 4.68
CA VAL A 27 14.17 13.50 5.87
C VAL A 27 14.71 14.27 7.05
N GLU A 28 14.04 14.20 8.19
CA GLU A 28 14.56 14.75 9.45
C GLU A 28 15.83 14.02 9.86
N ARG A 29 16.77 14.77 10.44
CA ARG A 29 17.95 14.23 11.08
C ARG A 29 17.84 14.46 12.58
N VAL A 30 17.92 13.41 13.35
CA VAL A 30 17.86 13.46 14.81
C VAL A 30 19.28 13.47 15.36
N TYR A 31 19.56 14.44 16.23
CA TYR A 31 20.85 14.59 16.90
C TYR A 31 20.66 14.47 18.41
N ALA A 32 21.64 13.91 19.09
CA ALA A 32 21.78 13.96 20.54
C ALA A 32 23.17 14.52 20.86
N ASP A 33 23.23 15.53 21.70
CA ASP A 33 24.48 16.21 22.10
C ASP A 33 25.38 16.64 20.92
N GLY A 34 24.72 17.14 19.84
CA GLY A 34 25.40 17.58 18.62
C GLY A 34 25.88 16.44 17.69
N ARG A 35 25.68 15.19 18.07
CA ARG A 35 26.01 14.00 17.24
C ARG A 35 24.81 13.46 16.51
N PHE A 36 24.98 13.11 15.23
CA PHE A 36 23.95 12.45 14.46
C PHE A 36 23.60 11.10 15.10
N LEU A 37 22.33 10.91 15.43
CA LEU A 37 21.82 9.69 16.05
C LEU A 37 21.14 8.78 15.02
N ARG A 38 20.18 9.34 14.25
CA ARG A 38 19.40 8.57 13.27
C ARG A 38 18.65 9.50 12.32
N LEU A 39 18.13 8.93 11.25
CA LEU A 39 17.10 9.58 10.44
C LEU A 39 15.77 9.56 11.19
N GLY A 40 15.02 10.64 11.08
CA GLY A 40 13.67 10.81 11.63
C GLY A 40 12.60 10.59 10.58
N ALA A 41 11.52 11.37 10.67
CA ALA A 41 10.40 11.29 9.74
C ALA A 41 10.77 11.80 8.35
N VAL A 42 10.20 11.20 7.32
CA VAL A 42 10.15 11.79 5.98
C VAL A 42 9.13 12.93 6.01
N ARG A 43 9.50 14.13 5.60
CA ARG A 43 8.65 15.32 5.61
C ARG A 43 8.08 15.65 4.24
N ALA A 44 8.81 15.33 3.18
CA ALA A 44 8.36 15.45 1.81
C ALA A 44 9.04 14.41 0.93
N GLY A 45 8.40 14.07 -0.19
CA GLY A 45 8.93 13.17 -1.19
C GLY A 45 8.50 13.57 -2.58
N GLU A 46 9.40 13.43 -3.53
CA GLU A 46 9.13 13.60 -4.95
C GLU A 46 9.58 12.36 -5.71
N TYR A 47 8.75 11.92 -6.63
CA TYR A 47 9.09 10.93 -7.63
C TYR A 47 8.78 11.52 -9.00
N ARG A 48 9.74 11.45 -9.92
CA ARG A 48 9.63 11.85 -11.33
C ARG A 48 10.04 10.69 -12.20
N GLY A 49 9.08 10.08 -12.85
CA GLY A 49 9.29 8.98 -13.77
C GLY A 49 8.33 9.01 -14.95
N GLU A 50 8.57 8.12 -15.91
CA GLU A 50 7.76 8.01 -17.13
C GLU A 50 6.29 7.67 -16.80
N VAL A 51 6.05 6.77 -15.85
CA VAL A 51 4.71 6.27 -15.52
C VAL A 51 3.96 7.20 -14.56
N ALA A 52 4.68 7.90 -13.69
CA ALA A 52 4.09 8.79 -12.70
C ALA A 52 5.04 9.93 -12.33
N SER A 53 4.47 11.08 -12.01
CA SER A 53 5.17 12.17 -11.34
C SER A 53 4.34 12.60 -10.15
N ARG A 54 4.94 12.61 -8.96
CA ARG A 54 4.25 12.93 -7.70
C ARG A 54 5.16 13.66 -6.76
N ARG A 55 4.60 14.68 -6.11
CA ARG A 55 5.22 15.42 -5.02
C ARG A 55 4.26 15.43 -3.84
N LEU A 56 4.73 15.04 -2.68
CA LEU A 56 3.91 14.82 -1.50
C LEU A 56 4.58 15.40 -0.27
N PHE A 57 3.76 15.97 0.62
CA PHE A 57 4.17 16.61 1.86
C PHE A 57 3.41 16.02 3.03
N LEU A 58 4.13 15.71 4.10
CA LEU A 58 3.53 15.33 5.37
C LEU A 58 3.06 16.60 6.07
N TRP A 59 1.77 16.69 6.33
CA TRP A 59 1.17 17.79 7.07
C TRP A 59 0.25 17.27 8.17
N THR A 60 0.26 17.98 9.29
CA THR A 60 -0.60 17.69 10.44
C THR A 60 -1.53 18.88 10.63
N ASP A 61 -2.82 18.64 10.64
CA ASP A 61 -3.82 19.68 10.82
C ASP A 61 -3.88 20.16 12.28
N PRO A 62 -4.57 21.29 12.57
CA PRO A 62 -4.72 21.81 13.93
C PRO A 62 -5.39 20.85 14.92
N GLU A 63 -6.11 19.84 14.43
CA GLU A 63 -6.75 18.80 15.23
C GLU A 63 -5.82 17.60 15.51
N GLY A 64 -4.55 17.69 15.04
CA GLY A 64 -3.51 16.67 15.24
C GLY A 64 -3.59 15.49 14.26
N ARG A 65 -4.39 15.56 13.21
CA ARG A 65 -4.47 14.50 12.19
C ARG A 65 -3.40 14.71 11.13
N SER A 66 -2.53 13.73 10.97
CA SER A 66 -1.44 13.77 9.99
C SER A 66 -1.84 13.04 8.71
N GLY A 67 -1.47 13.61 7.58
CA GLY A 67 -1.71 13.04 6.26
C GLY A 67 -0.63 13.45 5.25
N TRP A 68 -0.62 12.74 4.11
CA TRP A 68 0.21 13.07 2.96
C TRP A 68 -0.64 13.74 1.89
N TYR A 69 -0.22 14.90 1.44
CA TYR A 69 -0.95 15.72 0.50
C TYR A 69 -0.04 16.21 -0.62
N ASP A 70 -0.60 16.43 -1.81
CA ASP A 70 0.10 17.05 -2.94
C ASP A 70 0.17 18.57 -2.82
N ASP A 71 0.77 19.23 -3.80
CA ASP A 71 0.96 20.70 -3.81
C ASP A 71 -0.31 21.51 -3.60
N GLU A 72 -1.46 20.97 -3.99
CA GLU A 72 -2.78 21.63 -3.96
C GLU A 72 -3.61 21.18 -2.74
N GLY A 73 -3.05 20.36 -1.87
CA GLY A 73 -3.76 19.80 -0.71
C GLY A 73 -4.61 18.57 -1.03
N GLY A 74 -4.45 17.98 -2.22
CA GLY A 74 -5.08 16.72 -2.59
C GLY A 74 -4.47 15.56 -1.79
N SER A 75 -5.31 14.70 -1.16
CA SER A 75 -4.81 13.57 -0.39
C SER A 75 -4.05 12.57 -1.25
N ALA A 76 -2.87 12.16 -0.83
CA ALA A 76 -2.15 11.05 -1.44
C ALA A 76 -2.80 9.71 -1.10
N ARG A 77 -3.39 9.60 0.08
CA ARG A 77 -3.99 8.36 0.56
C ARG A 77 -5.18 7.97 -0.30
N ARG A 78 -5.20 6.72 -0.71
CA ARG A 78 -6.31 6.11 -1.44
C ARG A 78 -7.05 5.15 -0.55
N GLY A 79 -8.35 5.01 -0.74
CA GLY A 79 -9.18 4.09 0.03
C GLY A 79 -8.73 2.63 -0.07
N PHE A 80 -7.93 2.29 -1.13
CA PHE A 80 -7.31 0.98 -1.31
C PHE A 80 -5.89 1.11 -1.87
N LEU A 81 -4.97 0.25 -1.38
CA LEU A 81 -3.64 0.07 -1.99
C LEU A 81 -3.76 -0.59 -3.37
N LYS A 82 -2.76 -0.41 -4.20
CA LYS A 82 -2.62 -1.09 -5.50
C LYS A 82 -2.32 -2.59 -5.32
N SER A 83 -1.58 -2.92 -4.26
CA SER A 83 -1.15 -4.28 -3.92
C SER A 83 -1.14 -4.51 -2.41
N PRO A 84 -1.39 -5.74 -1.94
CA PRO A 84 -1.21 -6.13 -0.55
C PRO A 84 0.26 -6.42 -0.18
N LEU A 85 1.18 -6.31 -1.12
CA LEU A 85 2.61 -6.52 -0.94
C LEU A 85 3.38 -5.27 -1.31
N LYS A 86 4.52 -5.06 -0.68
CA LYS A 86 5.40 -3.92 -0.96
C LYS A 86 5.99 -3.98 -2.37
N TYR A 87 6.40 -5.16 -2.79
CA TYR A 87 6.91 -5.46 -4.12
C TYR A 87 6.10 -6.63 -4.66
N ALA A 88 5.32 -6.41 -5.72
CA ALA A 88 4.33 -7.37 -6.14
C ALA A 88 4.37 -7.61 -7.65
N GLN A 89 4.88 -8.78 -8.03
CA GLN A 89 4.75 -9.27 -9.38
C GLN A 89 3.48 -10.12 -9.50
N VAL A 90 2.57 -9.74 -10.40
CA VAL A 90 1.39 -10.53 -10.72
C VAL A 90 1.80 -11.74 -11.56
N THR A 91 1.57 -12.93 -11.03
CA THR A 91 1.85 -14.21 -11.73
C THR A 91 0.60 -14.82 -12.34
N SER A 92 -0.59 -14.54 -11.77
CA SER A 92 -1.85 -14.97 -12.34
C SER A 92 -2.94 -13.92 -12.15
N ARG A 93 -3.65 -13.59 -13.22
CA ARG A 93 -4.69 -12.56 -13.23
C ARG A 93 -6.06 -13.13 -12.88
N PHE A 94 -6.98 -12.26 -12.46
CA PHE A 94 -8.39 -12.55 -12.27
C PHE A 94 -9.06 -12.96 -13.58
N GLY A 95 -9.99 -13.93 -13.52
CA GLY A 95 -10.85 -14.34 -14.64
C GLY A 95 -10.58 -15.76 -15.11
N ALA A 96 -11.10 -16.12 -16.28
CA ALA A 96 -10.98 -17.46 -16.83
C ALA A 96 -9.54 -17.77 -17.26
N ARG A 97 -8.98 -18.85 -16.75
CA ARG A 97 -7.69 -19.42 -17.17
C ARG A 97 -7.84 -20.89 -17.49
N ALA A 98 -7.04 -21.40 -18.45
CA ALA A 98 -6.88 -22.84 -18.59
C ALA A 98 -6.12 -23.37 -17.36
N HIS A 99 -6.66 -24.39 -16.70
CA HIS A 99 -5.97 -25.02 -15.59
C HIS A 99 -4.78 -25.81 -16.14
N PRO A 100 -3.55 -25.63 -15.60
CA PRO A 100 -2.35 -26.22 -16.21
C PRO A 100 -2.32 -27.76 -16.17
N VAL A 101 -3.13 -28.39 -15.30
CA VAL A 101 -3.14 -29.84 -15.12
C VAL A 101 -4.28 -30.53 -15.85
N ASP A 102 -5.50 -30.00 -15.80
CA ASP A 102 -6.73 -30.65 -16.27
C ASP A 102 -7.37 -29.97 -17.47
N GLY A 103 -6.76 -28.86 -17.98
CA GLY A 103 -7.25 -28.15 -19.18
C GLY A 103 -8.61 -27.48 -19.02
N TYR A 104 -9.33 -27.71 -17.93
CA TYR A 104 -10.63 -27.09 -17.68
C TYR A 104 -10.46 -25.59 -17.38
N ARG A 105 -11.34 -24.78 -17.95
CA ARG A 105 -11.41 -23.35 -17.64
C ARG A 105 -12.01 -23.16 -16.24
N ARG A 106 -11.17 -22.98 -15.24
CA ARG A 106 -11.63 -22.55 -13.92
C ARG A 106 -11.52 -21.03 -13.80
N GLY A 107 -12.58 -20.41 -13.27
CA GLY A 107 -12.54 -18.98 -12.95
C GLY A 107 -11.58 -18.72 -11.80
N HIS A 108 -10.52 -17.96 -12.04
CA HIS A 108 -9.63 -17.47 -10.99
C HIS A 108 -10.28 -16.28 -10.29
N GLN A 109 -10.66 -16.44 -9.03
CA GLN A 109 -11.47 -15.46 -8.27
C GLN A 109 -10.62 -14.36 -7.61
N GLY A 110 -9.31 -14.32 -7.86
CA GLY A 110 -8.38 -13.36 -7.32
C GLY A 110 -7.22 -13.07 -8.27
N VAL A 111 -6.15 -12.58 -7.69
CA VAL A 111 -4.86 -12.33 -8.34
C VAL A 111 -3.79 -13.03 -7.53
N ASP A 112 -2.89 -13.75 -8.19
CA ASP A 112 -1.75 -14.35 -7.51
C ASP A 112 -0.53 -13.43 -7.71
N TYR A 113 0.14 -13.19 -6.60
CA TYR A 113 1.39 -12.43 -6.55
C TYR A 113 2.55 -13.34 -6.18
N ALA A 114 3.62 -13.30 -6.97
CA ALA A 114 4.88 -13.92 -6.58
C ALA A 114 5.34 -13.34 -5.24
N ALA A 115 5.53 -14.19 -4.26
CA ALA A 115 5.99 -13.81 -2.93
C ALA A 115 6.73 -14.97 -2.29
N PRO A 116 8.03 -14.83 -1.99
CA PRO A 116 8.72 -15.78 -1.15
C PRO A 116 7.97 -15.99 0.17
N GLU A 117 8.05 -17.21 0.72
CA GLU A 117 7.46 -17.49 2.03
C GLU A 117 8.00 -16.52 3.09
N GLY A 118 7.13 -16.02 3.94
CA GLY A 118 7.48 -15.04 4.96
C GLY A 118 7.42 -13.58 4.51
N THR A 119 7.09 -13.27 3.23
CA THR A 119 6.93 -11.88 2.78
C THR A 119 5.77 -11.22 3.53
N PRO A 120 5.98 -10.04 4.16
CA PRO A 120 4.93 -9.32 4.88
C PRO A 120 3.74 -8.98 3.97
N VAL A 121 2.54 -9.32 4.44
CA VAL A 121 1.27 -9.03 3.77
C VAL A 121 0.57 -7.88 4.49
N TRP A 122 0.15 -6.88 3.73
CA TRP A 122 -0.51 -5.68 4.24
C TRP A 122 -2.03 -5.72 4.08
N ALA A 123 -2.73 -5.14 5.05
CA ALA A 123 -4.11 -4.73 4.84
C ALA A 123 -4.18 -3.67 3.74
N VAL A 124 -4.92 -3.93 2.67
CA VAL A 124 -5.03 -2.98 1.53
C VAL A 124 -5.87 -1.75 1.83
N ALA A 125 -6.68 -1.78 2.90
CA ALA A 125 -7.51 -0.69 3.39
C ALA A 125 -7.79 -0.88 4.88
N ASP A 126 -8.25 0.19 5.55
CA ASP A 126 -8.78 0.08 6.90
C ASP A 126 -9.95 -0.91 6.92
N GLY A 127 -10.05 -1.71 7.98
CA GLY A 127 -11.09 -2.71 8.07
C GLY A 127 -11.18 -3.42 9.40
N VAL A 128 -12.04 -4.44 9.43
CA VAL A 128 -12.20 -5.34 10.57
C VAL A 128 -11.96 -6.76 10.07
N VAL A 129 -11.19 -7.54 10.82
CA VAL A 129 -10.95 -8.96 10.54
C VAL A 129 -12.26 -9.73 10.70
N ALA A 130 -12.78 -10.24 9.59
CA ALA A 130 -14.01 -11.03 9.58
C ALA A 130 -13.74 -12.50 9.89
N ALA A 131 -12.59 -13.02 9.43
CA ALA A 131 -12.15 -14.38 9.68
C ALA A 131 -10.62 -14.46 9.58
N ALA A 132 -10.02 -15.33 10.39
CA ALA A 132 -8.59 -15.63 10.39
C ALA A 132 -8.39 -17.09 10.78
N GLY A 133 -7.57 -17.83 10.01
CA GLY A 133 -7.28 -19.23 10.28
C GLY A 133 -7.33 -20.12 9.03
N ALA A 134 -7.26 -21.43 9.23
CA ALA A 134 -7.28 -22.40 8.15
C ALA A 134 -8.68 -22.50 7.50
N ARG A 135 -8.72 -22.52 6.14
CA ARG A 135 -9.95 -22.57 5.36
C ARG A 135 -9.76 -23.32 4.04
N GLY A 136 -10.04 -24.60 4.05
CA GLY A 136 -10.04 -25.46 2.85
C GLY A 136 -8.85 -25.23 1.91
N ASP A 137 -9.12 -25.12 0.61
CA ASP A 137 -8.10 -24.90 -0.43
C ASP A 137 -7.27 -23.62 -0.24
N CYS A 138 -7.82 -22.63 0.43
CA CYS A 138 -7.15 -21.36 0.74
C CYS A 138 -6.01 -21.51 1.77
N GLY A 139 -5.98 -22.63 2.49
CA GLY A 139 -5.01 -22.86 3.56
C GLY A 139 -5.18 -21.85 4.72
N LEU A 140 -4.09 -21.44 5.31
CA LEU A 140 -4.10 -20.39 6.31
C LEU A 140 -4.46 -19.06 5.62
N SER A 141 -5.52 -18.42 6.09
CA SER A 141 -6.13 -17.31 5.36
C SER A 141 -6.71 -16.24 6.28
N LEU A 142 -6.99 -15.10 5.70
CA LEU A 142 -7.52 -13.94 6.37
C LEU A 142 -8.56 -13.25 5.50
N THR A 143 -9.68 -12.83 6.10
CA THR A 143 -10.71 -12.03 5.43
C THR A 143 -10.91 -10.73 6.20
N LEU A 144 -10.79 -9.59 5.50
CA LEU A 144 -11.12 -8.28 6.05
C LEU A 144 -12.43 -7.77 5.46
N ARG A 145 -13.25 -7.09 6.27
CA ARG A 145 -14.38 -6.29 5.82
C ARG A 145 -14.04 -4.81 5.91
N HIS A 146 -14.37 -4.07 4.86
CA HIS A 146 -14.12 -2.65 4.72
C HIS A 146 -15.41 -1.83 4.75
N ARG A 147 -15.32 -0.54 5.13
CA ARG A 147 -16.49 0.34 5.27
C ARG A 147 -17.29 0.54 3.99
N ASN A 148 -16.65 0.41 2.82
CA ASN A 148 -17.27 0.58 1.50
C ASN A 148 -18.04 -0.65 1.00
N GLY A 149 -18.31 -1.63 1.87
CA GLY A 149 -19.01 -2.87 1.52
C GLY A 149 -18.15 -3.90 0.75
N LEU A 150 -16.87 -3.63 0.60
CA LEU A 150 -15.92 -4.60 0.05
C LEU A 150 -15.37 -5.51 1.16
N ALA A 151 -14.99 -6.72 0.76
CA ALA A 151 -14.17 -7.60 1.59
C ALA A 151 -12.95 -8.04 0.80
N THR A 152 -11.84 -8.23 1.49
CA THR A 152 -10.59 -8.74 0.90
C THR A 152 -10.20 -10.05 1.54
N GLU A 153 -9.72 -10.98 0.73
CA GLU A 153 -9.28 -12.31 1.15
C GLU A 153 -7.81 -12.49 0.78
N TYR A 154 -7.06 -13.07 1.72
CA TYR A 154 -5.63 -13.33 1.64
C TYR A 154 -5.42 -14.79 1.95
N CYS A 155 -4.94 -15.57 0.97
CA CYS A 155 -4.79 -17.01 1.09
C CYS A 155 -3.34 -17.47 1.00
N HIS A 156 -3.13 -18.75 1.33
CA HIS A 156 -1.85 -19.46 1.31
C HIS A 156 -0.81 -18.84 2.25
N LEU A 157 -1.27 -18.20 3.35
CA LEU A 157 -0.39 -17.56 4.31
C LEU A 157 0.45 -18.58 5.08
N SER A 158 1.66 -18.20 5.48
CA SER A 158 2.49 -18.96 6.44
C SER A 158 2.19 -18.57 7.88
N ARG A 159 1.74 -17.30 8.10
CA ARG A 159 1.43 -16.75 9.42
C ARG A 159 0.32 -15.73 9.31
N VAL A 160 -0.52 -15.66 10.34
CA VAL A 160 -1.53 -14.61 10.54
C VAL A 160 -1.22 -13.89 11.84
N ASP A 161 -1.14 -12.56 11.82
CA ASP A 161 -0.72 -11.72 12.95
C ASP A 161 -1.90 -11.01 13.64
N VAL A 162 -3.12 -11.29 13.21
CA VAL A 162 -4.37 -10.67 13.70
C VAL A 162 -5.45 -11.74 13.88
N LYS A 163 -6.48 -11.46 14.67
CA LYS A 163 -7.60 -12.36 14.94
C LYS A 163 -8.95 -11.76 14.57
N ALA A 164 -9.96 -12.59 14.41
CA ALA A 164 -11.32 -12.13 14.12
C ALA A 164 -11.80 -11.08 15.14
N GLY A 165 -12.39 -10.00 14.65
CA GLY A 165 -12.82 -8.85 15.42
C GLY A 165 -11.79 -7.72 15.51
N ASP A 166 -10.51 -7.96 15.25
CA ASP A 166 -9.50 -6.91 15.30
C ASP A 166 -9.76 -5.84 14.24
N LYS A 167 -9.53 -4.56 14.60
CA LYS A 167 -9.47 -3.44 13.67
C LYS A 167 -8.06 -3.35 13.10
N VAL A 168 -7.95 -3.20 11.80
CA VAL A 168 -6.67 -3.04 11.11
C VAL A 168 -6.65 -1.74 10.32
N ALA A 169 -5.50 -1.09 10.30
CA ALA A 169 -5.24 0.09 9.47
C ALA A 169 -4.67 -0.32 8.10
N GLN A 170 -4.90 0.49 7.07
CA GLN A 170 -4.23 0.34 5.78
C GLN A 170 -2.71 0.30 5.97
N LYS A 171 -2.01 -0.59 5.24
CA LYS A 171 -0.57 -0.88 5.35
C LYS A 171 -0.13 -1.58 6.64
N GLN A 172 -1.02 -1.83 7.59
CA GLN A 172 -0.69 -2.70 8.72
C GLN A 172 -0.31 -4.09 8.21
N VAL A 173 0.78 -4.65 8.72
CA VAL A 173 1.14 -6.05 8.47
C VAL A 173 0.11 -6.92 9.21
N ILE A 174 -0.53 -7.83 8.48
CA ILE A 174 -1.60 -8.70 8.97
C ILE A 174 -1.24 -10.18 8.91
N GLY A 175 -0.08 -10.49 8.35
CA GLY A 175 0.44 -11.84 8.21
C GLY A 175 1.61 -11.89 7.23
N ALA A 176 1.96 -13.09 6.82
CA ALA A 176 3.03 -13.34 5.86
C ALA A 176 2.59 -14.35 4.79
N SER A 177 3.07 -14.18 3.56
CA SER A 177 2.85 -15.12 2.45
C SER A 177 3.44 -16.49 2.75
N GLY A 178 2.90 -17.51 2.11
CA GLY A 178 3.36 -18.88 2.26
C GLY A 178 2.92 -19.78 1.12
N ARG A 179 2.64 -21.05 1.44
CA ARG A 179 2.17 -22.07 0.50
C ARG A 179 1.18 -23.04 1.11
N THR A 180 0.46 -22.64 2.15
CA THR A 180 -0.51 -23.52 2.83
C THR A 180 -1.74 -23.74 1.96
N GLY A 181 -2.45 -24.86 2.16
CA GLY A 181 -3.61 -25.24 1.34
C GLY A 181 -3.21 -25.77 -0.03
N VAL A 182 -4.04 -25.53 -1.06
CA VAL A 182 -3.80 -25.99 -2.44
C VAL A 182 -2.99 -24.94 -3.19
N ALA A 183 -1.66 -25.00 -3.03
CA ALA A 183 -0.73 -24.08 -3.67
C ALA A 183 0.43 -24.86 -4.33
N SER A 184 0.77 -24.52 -5.58
CA SER A 184 1.88 -25.15 -6.32
C SER A 184 3.26 -24.67 -5.85
N GLY A 185 3.33 -23.54 -5.19
CA GLY A 185 4.56 -22.93 -4.65
C GLY A 185 4.24 -21.71 -3.81
N PRO A 186 5.24 -21.06 -3.19
CA PRO A 186 5.04 -19.86 -2.40
C PRO A 186 4.45 -18.72 -3.24
N HIS A 187 3.32 -18.19 -2.81
CA HIS A 187 2.66 -17.03 -3.42
C HIS A 187 1.59 -16.46 -2.48
N LEU A 188 1.12 -15.28 -2.77
CA LEU A 188 -0.08 -14.73 -2.16
C LEU A 188 -1.22 -14.75 -3.17
N HIS A 189 -2.29 -15.48 -2.86
CA HIS A 189 -3.57 -15.33 -3.54
C HIS A 189 -4.37 -14.23 -2.86
N PHE A 190 -4.74 -13.20 -3.62
CA PHE A 190 -5.49 -12.03 -3.14
C PHE A 190 -6.77 -11.87 -3.92
N ALA A 191 -7.90 -11.84 -3.21
CA ALA A 191 -9.21 -11.67 -3.81
C ALA A 191 -9.97 -10.49 -3.20
N VAL A 192 -10.87 -9.90 -3.98
CA VAL A 192 -11.79 -8.85 -3.53
C VAL A 192 -13.21 -9.25 -3.83
N ARG A 193 -14.10 -9.04 -2.85
CA ARG A 193 -15.52 -9.31 -2.96
C ARG A 193 -16.35 -8.06 -2.76
N LYS A 194 -17.43 -7.95 -3.54
CA LYS A 194 -18.53 -6.99 -3.34
C LYS A 194 -19.79 -7.80 -3.09
N GLY A 195 -20.24 -7.87 -1.86
CA GLY A 195 -21.26 -8.81 -1.44
C GLY A 195 -20.82 -10.27 -1.65
N LYS A 196 -21.57 -11.02 -2.46
CA LYS A 196 -21.23 -12.42 -2.80
C LYS A 196 -20.33 -12.56 -4.03
N ALA A 197 -20.19 -11.52 -4.86
CA ALA A 197 -19.45 -11.56 -6.11
C ALA A 197 -17.97 -11.24 -5.92
N PHE A 198 -17.08 -12.01 -6.56
CA PHE A 198 -15.68 -11.65 -6.71
C PHE A 198 -15.52 -10.60 -7.82
N VAL A 199 -14.65 -9.63 -7.58
CA VAL A 199 -14.34 -8.55 -8.52
C VAL A 199 -12.84 -8.51 -8.78
N ASN A 200 -12.46 -8.09 -10.00
CA ASN A 200 -11.04 -8.02 -10.35
C ASN A 200 -10.29 -6.99 -9.48
N PRO A 201 -9.35 -7.42 -8.63
CA PRO A 201 -8.61 -6.51 -7.76
C PRO A 201 -7.84 -5.42 -8.53
N LEU A 202 -7.34 -5.74 -9.74
CA LEU A 202 -6.53 -4.82 -10.55
C LEU A 202 -7.36 -3.70 -11.20
N SER A 203 -8.66 -3.87 -11.34
CA SER A 203 -9.57 -2.88 -11.93
C SER A 203 -10.37 -2.07 -10.90
N LEU A 204 -10.11 -2.26 -9.60
CA LEU A 204 -10.80 -1.50 -8.57
C LEU A 204 -10.54 0.00 -8.70
N LYS A 205 -11.62 0.78 -8.67
CA LYS A 205 -11.52 2.23 -8.47
C LYS A 205 -11.00 2.49 -7.07
N ARG A 206 -9.93 3.26 -6.96
CA ARG A 206 -9.25 3.61 -5.71
C ARG A 206 -9.34 5.13 -5.53
N PRO A 207 -10.52 5.66 -5.13
CA PRO A 207 -10.66 7.09 -4.93
C PRO A 207 -9.67 7.57 -3.86
N ARG A 208 -9.19 8.78 -4.00
CA ARG A 208 -8.41 9.45 -2.96
C ARG A 208 -9.31 9.74 -1.76
N GLU A 209 -8.73 9.77 -0.57
CA GLU A 209 -9.41 10.28 0.61
C GLU A 209 -9.64 11.78 0.50
N ALA A 210 -10.36 12.34 1.47
CA ALA A 210 -10.68 13.76 1.48
C ALA A 210 -9.40 14.61 1.41
N PRO A 211 -9.38 15.66 0.58
CA PRO A 211 -8.30 16.62 0.54
C PRO A 211 -8.25 17.44 1.84
N VAL A 212 -7.23 18.29 1.96
CA VAL A 212 -7.21 19.34 2.99
C VAL A 212 -8.49 20.15 2.90
N PRO A 213 -9.22 20.35 4.02
CA PRO A 213 -10.42 21.18 4.00
C PRO A 213 -10.11 22.59 3.48
N GLU A 214 -11.00 23.16 2.67
CA GLU A 214 -10.79 24.44 2.00
C GLU A 214 -10.38 25.57 2.96
N LYS A 215 -11.01 25.61 4.13
CA LYS A 215 -10.68 26.57 5.21
C LYS A 215 -9.25 26.47 5.74
N LEU A 216 -8.59 25.32 5.58
CA LEU A 216 -7.22 25.05 6.05
C LEU A 216 -6.17 25.13 4.92
N LEU A 217 -6.59 25.32 3.66
CA LEU A 217 -5.66 25.42 2.54
C LEU A 217 -4.62 26.55 2.70
N PRO A 218 -4.94 27.76 3.21
CA PRO A 218 -3.93 28.79 3.42
C PRO A 218 -2.87 28.38 4.45
N GLU A 219 -3.27 27.69 5.52
CA GLU A 219 -2.36 27.20 6.54
C GLU A 219 -1.48 26.06 5.99
N TYR A 220 -2.11 25.12 5.26
CA TYR A 220 -1.39 24.07 4.54
C TYR A 220 -0.34 24.65 3.60
N ALA A 221 -0.71 25.58 2.72
CA ALA A 221 0.21 26.20 1.76
C ALA A 221 1.40 26.86 2.46
N LYS A 222 1.16 27.59 3.55
CA LYS A 222 2.21 28.19 4.37
C LYS A 222 3.16 27.14 4.97
N ALA A 223 2.62 26.03 5.46
CA ALA A 223 3.40 24.96 6.08
C ALA A 223 4.27 24.21 5.08
N VAL A 224 3.79 23.99 3.84
CA VAL A 224 4.52 23.21 2.84
C VAL A 224 5.45 24.02 1.95
N ALA A 225 5.29 25.33 1.87
CA ALA A 225 6.14 26.22 1.05
C ALA A 225 7.66 26.04 1.28
N PRO A 226 8.18 25.96 2.52
CA PRO A 226 9.59 25.70 2.75
C PRO A 226 10.02 24.30 2.29
N LEU A 227 9.15 23.29 2.37
CA LEU A 227 9.42 21.94 1.90
C LEU A 227 9.46 21.88 0.36
N GLN A 228 8.57 22.62 -0.29
CA GLN A 228 8.55 22.77 -1.76
C GLN A 228 9.85 23.41 -2.25
N ALA A 229 10.27 24.51 -1.61
CA ALA A 229 11.52 25.20 -1.94
C ALA A 229 12.75 24.27 -1.75
N ALA A 230 12.78 23.51 -0.66
CA ALA A 230 13.88 22.59 -0.38
C ALA A 230 13.93 21.43 -1.40
N LEU A 231 12.81 20.87 -1.83
CA LEU A 231 12.77 19.86 -2.89
C LEU A 231 13.22 20.42 -4.24
N ALA A 232 12.85 21.66 -4.57
CA ALA A 232 13.20 22.30 -5.83
C ALA A 232 14.70 22.58 -5.95
N GLN A 233 15.39 22.82 -4.84
CA GLN A 233 16.84 23.07 -4.81
C GLN A 233 17.69 21.83 -5.07
N GLY A 234 17.11 20.65 -5.16
CA GLY A 234 17.70 19.44 -5.75
C GLY A 234 18.87 18.82 -4.99
N SER A 235 19.22 19.30 -3.80
CA SER A 235 20.21 18.63 -2.97
C SER A 235 20.00 18.97 -1.50
N VAL A 236 19.70 17.97 -0.73
CA VAL A 236 19.90 18.06 0.71
C VAL A 236 21.40 18.02 0.94
N VAL A 237 22.04 19.16 0.93
CA VAL A 237 23.33 19.29 1.56
C VAL A 237 23.07 19.10 3.05
N ALA A 238 23.47 17.93 3.54
CA ALA A 238 23.63 17.73 4.96
C ALA A 238 24.62 18.80 5.49
N ARG A 239 24.11 19.75 6.23
CA ARG A 239 24.96 20.57 7.11
C ARG A 239 24.87 20.03 8.51
#